data_a9f9d40a80e5d6e0c2f9cdd25c72693b
#
_entry.id   a9f9d40a80e5d6e0c2f9cdd25c72693b
#
_cell.length_a   1.000
_cell.length_b   1.000
_cell.length_c   1.000
_cell.angle_alpha   90.00
_cell.angle_beta   90.00
_cell.angle_gamma   90.00
#
_symmetry.space_group_name_H-M   'P 1'
#
loop_
_entity.id
_entity.type
_entity.pdbx_description
1 polymer ?
#
loop_
_entity_poly.entity_id
_entity_poly.type
_entity_poly.pdbx_seq_one_letter_code
_entity_poly.pdbx_strand_id
1 'polypeptide(L)' 'MAGNYGVELNDLIGEPISYVIPELERRIKEALIQDDRIENIDNFQFENIKGKVHCKFTVYSKYGNIKAEKVVSV' A
#
# COMPACT_ATOMS: atom_id res chain seq x y z
N MET A 1 -10.68 7.26 -13.52
CA MET A 1 -10.84 7.34 -12.75
C MET A 1 -9.96 7.45 -11.91
N ALA A 2 -10.01 7.85 -11.65
CA ALA A 2 -9.00 8.16 -11.08
C ALA A 2 -8.89 7.90 -9.83
N GLY A 3 -8.31 7.99 -9.09
CA GLY A 3 -8.27 7.84 -7.72
C GLY A 3 -7.42 6.77 -7.19
N ASN A 4 -7.07 5.85 -7.96
CA ASN A 4 -6.23 4.77 -7.47
C ASN A 4 -4.75 5.00 -7.74
N TYR A 5 -4.41 6.08 -8.36
CA TYR A 5 -3.02 6.47 -8.62
C TYR A 5 -2.20 5.37 -9.28
N GLY A 6 -2.86 4.56 -10.09
CA GLY A 6 -2.15 3.51 -10.80
C GLY A 6 -1.91 2.24 -10.02
N VAL A 7 -2.40 2.14 -8.80
CA VAL A 7 -2.24 0.91 -8.03
C VAL A 7 -3.36 -0.06 -8.41
N GLU A 8 -2.97 -1.17 -9.02
CA GLU A 8 -3.90 -2.20 -9.44
C GLU A 8 -3.97 -3.27 -8.38
N LEU A 9 -5.14 -3.47 -7.80
CA LEU A 9 -5.31 -4.41 -6.69
C LEU A 9 -6.36 -5.49 -6.96
N ASN A 10 -7.05 -5.40 -8.09
CA ASN A 10 -8.15 -6.34 -8.38
C ASN A 10 -7.68 -7.78 -8.50
N ASP A 11 -6.48 -7.99 -8.99
CA ASP A 11 -5.94 -9.33 -9.16
C ASP A 11 -5.51 -9.99 -7.85
N LEU A 12 -5.58 -9.24 -6.76
CA LEU A 12 -5.24 -9.79 -5.44
C LEU A 12 -6.45 -10.39 -4.73
N ILE A 13 -7.65 -10.17 -5.25
CA ILE A 13 -8.85 -10.71 -4.66
C ILE A 13 -8.84 -12.24 -4.78
N GLY A 14 -9.01 -12.93 -3.65
CA GLY A 14 -9.02 -14.38 -3.63
C GLY A 14 -7.66 -15.03 -3.52
N GLU A 15 -6.58 -14.24 -3.55
CA GLU A 15 -5.23 -14.78 -3.41
C GLU A 15 -4.88 -15.00 -1.94
N PRO A 16 -3.95 -15.93 -1.65
CA PRO A 16 -3.54 -16.14 -0.27
C PRO A 16 -2.88 -14.90 0.32
N ILE A 17 -3.06 -14.73 1.62
CA ILE A 17 -2.49 -13.60 2.34
C ILE A 17 -0.96 -13.57 2.19
N SER A 18 -0.33 -14.74 2.16
CA SER A 18 1.13 -14.82 2.03
C SER A 18 1.61 -14.26 0.69
N TYR A 19 0.73 -14.24 -0.31
CA TYR A 19 1.04 -13.62 -1.60
C TYR A 19 0.65 -12.14 -1.59
N VAL A 20 -0.49 -11.82 -0.98
CA VAL A 20 -1.06 -10.47 -1.04
C VAL A 20 -0.16 -9.45 -0.34
N ILE A 21 0.36 -9.80 0.82
CA ILE A 21 1.13 -8.85 1.63
C ILE A 21 2.38 -8.33 0.89
N PRO A 22 3.27 -9.19 0.38
CA PRO A 22 4.44 -8.67 -0.34
C PRO A 22 4.06 -7.94 -1.62
N GLU A 23 2.98 -8.36 -2.29
CA GLU A 23 2.53 -7.67 -3.49
C GLU A 23 2.01 -6.27 -3.17
N LEU A 24 1.26 -6.13 -2.08
CA LEU A 24 0.78 -4.81 -1.67
C LEU A 24 1.95 -3.89 -1.36
N GLU A 25 2.91 -4.37 -0.60
CA GLU A 25 4.08 -3.56 -0.24
C GLU A 25 4.80 -3.09 -1.50
N ARG A 26 5.07 -4.00 -2.43
CA ARG A 26 5.78 -3.67 -3.65
C ARG A 26 5.02 -2.64 -4.49
N ARG A 27 3.71 -2.87 -4.69
CA ARG A 27 2.91 -2.02 -5.55
C ARG A 27 2.73 -0.62 -4.95
N ILE A 28 2.55 -0.53 -3.65
CA ILE A 28 2.42 0.76 -2.98
C ILE A 28 3.73 1.53 -3.10
N LYS A 29 4.86 0.87 -2.87
CA LYS A 29 6.15 1.53 -3.01
C LYS A 29 6.37 2.04 -4.42
N GLU A 30 6.10 1.21 -5.42
CA GLU A 30 6.32 1.59 -6.81
C GLU A 30 5.44 2.77 -7.21
N ALA A 31 4.19 2.76 -6.76
CA ALA A 31 3.26 3.82 -7.14
C ALA A 31 3.62 5.15 -6.49
N LEU A 32 3.99 5.13 -5.22
CA LEU A 32 4.22 6.38 -4.48
C LEU A 32 5.60 6.95 -4.70
N ILE A 33 6.60 6.09 -4.89
CA ILE A 33 7.97 6.58 -5.03
C ILE A 33 8.18 7.33 -6.34
N GLN A 34 7.24 7.25 -7.27
CA GLN A 34 7.30 8.03 -8.50
C GLN A 34 7.08 9.51 -8.28
N ASP A 35 6.54 9.88 -7.13
CA ASP A 35 6.35 11.29 -6.78
C ASP A 35 7.66 11.85 -6.25
N ASP A 36 8.13 12.93 -6.87
CA ASP A 36 9.42 13.54 -6.49
C ASP A 36 9.46 14.00 -5.04
N ARG A 37 8.30 14.25 -4.46
CA ARG A 37 8.24 14.72 -3.08
C ARG A 37 8.40 13.59 -2.07
N ILE A 38 8.27 12.35 -2.51
CA ILE A 38 8.37 11.19 -1.61
C ILE A 38 9.78 10.65 -1.66
N GLU A 39 10.43 10.61 -0.50
CA GLU A 39 11.80 10.14 -0.39
C GLU A 39 11.89 8.66 -0.06
N ASN A 40 10.93 8.16 0.73
CA ASN A 40 10.93 6.75 1.11
C ASN A 40 9.57 6.37 1.67
N ILE A 41 9.34 5.07 1.75
CA ILE A 41 8.14 4.50 2.36
C ILE A 41 8.60 3.32 3.19
N ASP A 42 8.17 3.26 4.45
CA ASP A 42 8.64 2.22 5.36
C ASP A 42 7.60 1.97 6.45
N ASN A 43 7.96 1.13 7.40
CA ASN A 43 7.12 0.80 8.57
C ASN A 43 5.79 0.19 8.14
N PHE A 44 5.83 -0.70 7.16
CA PHE A 44 4.64 -1.40 6.72
C PHE A 44 4.11 -2.31 7.81
N GLN A 45 2.80 -2.23 8.05
CA GLN A 45 2.11 -3.11 8.98
C GLN A 45 0.86 -3.63 8.29
N PHE A 46 0.60 -4.92 8.46
CA PHE A 46 -0.52 -5.56 7.79
C PHE A 46 -1.39 -6.26 8.82
N GLU A 47 -2.71 -6.09 8.70
CA GLU A 47 -3.68 -6.76 9.54
C GLU A 47 -4.76 -7.35 8.68
N ASN A 48 -5.12 -8.61 8.92
CA ASN A 48 -6.23 -9.25 8.21
C ASN A 48 -7.43 -9.26 9.14
N ILE A 49 -8.45 -8.46 8.82
CA ILE A 49 -9.66 -8.36 9.63
C ILE A 49 -10.86 -8.66 8.75
N LYS A 50 -11.54 -9.77 9.02
CA LYS A 50 -12.80 -10.14 8.37
C LYS A 50 -12.70 -10.05 6.84
N GLY A 51 -11.67 -10.65 6.28
CA GLY A 51 -11.49 -10.67 4.83
C GLY A 51 -10.96 -9.40 4.22
N LYS A 52 -10.52 -8.46 5.04
CA LYS A 52 -9.91 -7.23 4.57
C LYS A 52 -8.51 -7.10 5.13
N VAL A 53 -7.59 -6.68 4.29
CA VAL A 53 -6.21 -6.45 4.71
C VAL A 53 -6.02 -4.95 4.91
N HIS A 54 -5.69 -4.57 6.12
CA HIS A 54 -5.37 -3.19 6.46
C HIS A 54 -3.86 -3.03 6.38
N CYS A 55 -3.42 -2.19 5.46
CA CYS A 55 -2.00 -1.92 5.26
C CYS A 55 -1.69 -0.52 5.76
N LYS A 56 -0.85 -0.42 6.79
CA LYS A 56 -0.42 0.86 7.33
C LYS A 56 1.05 1.06 7.03
N PHE A 57 1.42 2.26 6.68
CA PHE A 57 2.80 2.56 6.35
C PHE A 57 3.10 4.03 6.61
N THR A 58 4.38 4.37 6.65
CA THR A 58 4.82 5.75 6.82
C THR A 58 5.44 6.24 5.53
N VAL A 59 5.00 7.39 5.07
CA VAL A 59 5.55 8.05 3.89
C VAL A 59 6.49 9.14 4.35
N TYR A 60 7.75 9.07 3.92
CA TYR A 60 8.75 10.09 4.22
C TYR A 60 8.86 11.00 3.02
N SER A 61 8.51 12.26 3.22
CA SER A 61 8.51 13.23 2.13
C SER A 61 9.37 14.42 2.51
N LYS A 62 9.60 15.29 1.52
CA LYS A 62 10.34 16.53 1.76
C LYS A 62 9.64 17.45 2.75
N TYR A 63 8.36 17.24 2.93
CA TYR A 63 7.54 18.09 3.80
C TYR A 63 7.27 17.46 5.15
N GLY A 64 7.83 16.29 5.43
CA GLY A 64 7.63 15.61 6.70
C GLY A 64 7.12 14.20 6.52
N ASN A 65 6.93 13.52 7.64
CA ASN A 65 6.48 12.13 7.64
C ASN A 65 4.97 12.08 7.78
N ILE A 66 4.35 11.23 6.98
CA ILE A 66 2.89 11.08 6.97
C ILE A 66 2.56 9.60 7.16
N LYS A 67 1.68 9.30 8.10
CA LYS A 67 1.20 7.94 8.27
C LYS A 67 -0.03 7.75 7.38
N ALA A 68 -0.01 6.67 6.62
CA ALA A 68 -1.06 6.37 5.65
C ALA A 68 -1.60 4.97 5.87
N GLU A 69 -2.78 4.73 5.36
CA GLU A 69 -3.43 3.43 5.47
C GLU A 69 -4.17 3.12 4.19
N LYS A 70 -4.12 1.86 3.80
CA LYS A 70 -4.87 1.36 2.66
C LYS A 70 -5.60 0.09 3.07
N VAL A 71 -6.88 -0.03 2.72
CA VAL A 71 -7.67 -1.22 3.02
C VAL A 71 -7.99 -1.93 1.71
N VAL A 72 -7.71 -3.22 1.68
CA VAL A 72 -7.91 -4.04 0.48
C VAL A 72 -8.80 -5.22 0.84
N SER A 73 -9.85 -5.46 0.07
CA SER A 73 -10.69 -6.64 0.22
C SER A 73 -10.03 -7.81 -0.50
N VAL A 74 -9.90 -8.93 0.18
CA VAL A 74 -9.29 -10.13 -0.41
C VAL A 74 -10.16 -11.37 -0.25
#